data_60eb5e9c66879cded10e42f009e0f9f4
#
_entry.id   60eb5e9c66879cded10e42f009e0f9f4
#
_cell.length_a   1.000
_cell.length_b   1.000
_cell.length_c   1.000
_cell.angle_alpha   90.00
_cell.angle_beta   90.00
_cell.angle_gamma   90.00
#
_symmetry.space_group_name_H-M   'P 1'
#
loop_
_entity.id
_entity.type
_entity.pdbx_description
1 polymer ?
#
loop_
_entity_poly.entity_id
_entity_poly.type
_entity_poly.pdbx_seq_one_letter_code
_entity_poly.pdbx_strand_id
1 'polypeptide(L)'
;HHVKIISKQEFWDALPDVMYHMDEPLGDASAVALYFLSKEAAGHVKVVLSGEGADELFGGYNIYREPEALKKVAWIPFVLRRAVRKLAAKLPDVKGRDFLIRAGMKVEERFIGNAYIYCEKEKAQILKNKVTGPSTQEYLRPFYEELEAENRGSLQDMEKMQSVDLNYWLPGDILQKADKMSMAHSLEVRVPFLD
;
A
#
# COMPACT_ATOMS: atom_id res chain seq x y z
N HIS A 1 -23.49 -5.10 18.58
CA HIS A 1 -22.95 -5.27 17.23
C HIS A 1 -23.88 -4.56 16.24
N HIS A 2 -23.34 -3.57 15.52
CA HIS A 2 -24.04 -2.83 14.49
C HIS A 2 -23.51 -3.25 13.12
N VAL A 3 -24.41 -3.46 12.15
CA VAL A 3 -24.06 -3.88 10.79
C VAL A 3 -24.77 -2.98 9.79
N LYS A 4 -23.99 -2.35 8.91
CA LYS A 4 -24.53 -1.63 7.75
C LYS A 4 -24.20 -2.43 6.49
N ILE A 5 -25.25 -2.80 5.74
CA ILE A 5 -25.12 -3.38 4.40
C ILE A 5 -25.27 -2.25 3.40
N ILE A 6 -24.27 -2.09 2.54
CA ILE A 6 -24.24 -1.05 1.52
C ILE A 6 -24.67 -1.68 0.20
N SER A 7 -25.74 -1.18 -0.41
CA SER A 7 -26.18 -1.58 -1.74
C SER A 7 -25.28 -0.96 -2.82
N LYS A 8 -25.34 -1.51 -4.04
CA LYS A 8 -24.64 -0.94 -5.20
C LYS A 8 -25.04 0.52 -5.45
N GLN A 9 -26.34 0.81 -5.31
CA GLN A 9 -26.84 2.16 -5.54
C GLN A 9 -26.32 3.13 -4.49
N GLU A 10 -26.40 2.78 -3.19
CA GLU A 10 -25.83 3.62 -2.11
C GLU A 10 -24.35 3.88 -2.30
N PHE A 11 -23.58 2.88 -2.78
CA PHE A 11 -22.16 3.04 -3.08
C PHE A 11 -21.94 4.14 -4.13
N TRP A 12 -22.67 4.09 -5.25
CA TRP A 12 -22.52 5.07 -6.32
C TRP A 12 -23.02 6.46 -5.92
N ASP A 13 -24.12 6.53 -5.19
CA ASP A 13 -24.71 7.80 -4.75
C ASP A 13 -23.84 8.52 -3.73
N ALA A 14 -23.04 7.78 -2.93
CA ALA A 14 -22.13 8.36 -1.95
C ALA A 14 -20.80 8.86 -2.54
N LEU A 15 -20.44 8.43 -3.76
CA LEU A 15 -19.14 8.81 -4.36
C LEU A 15 -18.89 10.32 -4.42
N PRO A 16 -19.85 11.17 -4.83
CA PRO A 16 -19.63 12.63 -4.85
C PRO A 16 -19.29 13.19 -3.46
N ASP A 17 -19.99 12.74 -2.41
CA ASP A 17 -19.75 13.19 -1.05
C ASP A 17 -18.39 12.69 -0.52
N VAL A 18 -18.07 11.41 -0.77
CA VAL A 18 -16.77 10.83 -0.42
C VAL A 18 -15.63 11.60 -1.08
N MET A 19 -15.74 11.88 -2.39
CA MET A 19 -14.73 12.63 -3.12
C MET A 19 -14.62 14.09 -2.63
N TYR A 20 -15.74 14.72 -2.28
CA TYR A 20 -15.75 16.07 -1.69
C TYR A 20 -14.97 16.12 -0.38
N HIS A 21 -15.22 15.15 0.52
CA HIS A 21 -14.57 15.12 1.83
C HIS A 21 -13.10 14.65 1.77
N MET A 22 -12.73 13.86 0.74
CA MET A 22 -11.34 13.43 0.56
C MET A 22 -10.41 14.54 0.10
N ASP A 23 -10.93 15.63 -0.49
CA ASP A 23 -10.20 16.75 -1.10
C ASP A 23 -9.34 16.35 -2.32
N GLU A 24 -8.81 15.12 -2.33
CA GLU A 24 -7.98 14.56 -3.39
C GLU A 24 -8.59 13.25 -3.93
N PRO A 25 -8.38 12.92 -5.22
CA PRO A 25 -8.80 11.63 -5.75
C PRO A 25 -8.05 10.49 -5.06
N LEU A 26 -8.77 9.65 -4.31
CA LEU A 26 -8.23 8.44 -3.70
C LEU A 26 -8.69 7.21 -4.49
N GLY A 27 -7.73 6.35 -4.86
CA GLY A 27 -7.99 5.12 -5.61
C GLY A 27 -8.50 3.95 -4.75
N ASP A 28 -8.65 4.14 -3.45
CA ASP A 28 -9.08 3.09 -2.51
C ASP A 28 -10.60 3.12 -2.28
N ALA A 29 -11.30 2.13 -2.84
CA ALA A 29 -12.75 1.97 -2.69
C ALA A 29 -13.21 1.76 -1.23
N SER A 30 -12.31 1.42 -0.31
CA SER A 30 -12.63 1.26 1.11
C SER A 30 -13.05 2.58 1.78
N ALA A 31 -12.71 3.74 1.20
CA ALA A 31 -13.17 5.04 1.67
C ALA A 31 -14.69 5.12 1.73
N VAL A 32 -15.42 4.57 0.73
CA VAL A 32 -16.88 4.54 0.74
C VAL A 32 -17.41 3.69 1.89
N ALA A 33 -16.79 2.55 2.17
CA ALA A 33 -17.19 1.70 3.30
C ALA A 33 -16.97 2.41 4.64
N LEU A 34 -15.82 3.10 4.79
CA LEU A 34 -15.52 3.90 5.99
C LEU A 34 -16.49 5.08 6.16
N TYR A 35 -16.88 5.74 5.08
CA TYR A 35 -17.90 6.80 5.10
C TYR A 35 -19.21 6.32 5.73
N PHE A 36 -19.75 5.18 5.28
CA PHE A 36 -20.97 4.62 5.82
C PHE A 36 -20.80 4.09 7.25
N LEU A 37 -19.67 3.47 7.56
CA LEU A 37 -19.36 2.99 8.91
C LEU A 37 -19.28 4.18 9.89
N SER A 38 -18.62 5.24 9.51
CA SER A 38 -18.52 6.46 10.31
C SER A 38 -19.88 7.12 10.51
N LYS A 39 -20.72 7.17 9.48
CA LYS A 39 -22.09 7.67 9.56
C LYS A 39 -22.93 6.89 10.57
N GLU A 40 -22.85 5.56 10.53
CA GLU A 40 -23.56 4.69 11.47
C GLU A 40 -23.05 4.90 12.90
N ALA A 41 -21.73 4.88 13.09
CA ALA A 41 -21.12 5.05 14.41
C ALA A 41 -21.42 6.42 15.03
N ALA A 42 -21.41 7.50 14.25
CA ALA A 42 -21.70 8.85 14.71
C ALA A 42 -23.10 9.03 15.28
N GLY A 43 -24.05 8.17 14.87
CA GLY A 43 -25.40 8.12 15.46
C GLY A 43 -25.42 7.59 16.90
N HIS A 44 -24.38 6.92 17.35
CA HIS A 44 -24.33 6.26 18.64
C HIS A 44 -23.26 6.86 19.57
N VAL A 45 -22.09 7.24 19.04
CA VAL A 45 -20.96 7.71 19.83
C VAL A 45 -20.28 8.92 19.16
N LYS A 46 -19.40 9.61 19.89
CA LYS A 46 -18.60 10.73 19.37
C LYS A 46 -17.15 10.35 19.13
N VAL A 47 -16.69 9.29 19.76
CA VAL A 47 -15.30 8.79 19.65
C VAL A 47 -15.32 7.29 19.48
N VAL A 48 -14.46 6.77 18.59
CA VAL A 48 -14.26 5.32 18.38
C VAL A 48 -12.77 5.00 18.39
N LEU A 49 -12.46 3.75 18.66
CA LEU A 49 -11.11 3.20 18.49
C LEU A 49 -11.08 2.38 17.19
N SER A 50 -10.02 2.57 16.40
CA SER A 50 -9.77 1.81 15.17
C SER A 50 -8.51 0.96 15.29
N GLY A 51 -8.42 -0.09 14.48
CA GLY A 51 -7.25 -0.97 14.38
C GLY A 51 -6.21 -0.53 13.37
N GLU A 52 -6.30 0.68 12.81
CA GLU A 52 -5.36 1.17 11.80
C GLU A 52 -3.93 1.17 12.31
N GLY A 53 -2.99 0.83 11.43
CA GLY A 53 -1.57 0.71 11.76
C GLY A 53 -1.16 -0.67 12.31
N ALA A 54 -2.10 -1.53 12.69
CA ALA A 54 -1.77 -2.85 13.22
C ALA A 54 -1.09 -3.76 12.17
N ASP A 55 -1.57 -3.74 10.94
CA ASP A 55 -1.01 -4.55 9.86
C ASP A 55 0.43 -4.12 9.50
N GLU A 56 0.69 -2.83 9.50
CA GLU A 56 2.02 -2.25 9.25
C GLU A 56 3.00 -2.60 10.38
N LEU A 57 2.56 -2.48 11.63
CA LEU A 57 3.41 -2.74 12.80
C LEU A 57 3.67 -4.24 13.02
N PHE A 58 2.64 -5.08 12.85
CA PHE A 58 2.73 -6.51 13.17
C PHE A 58 2.90 -7.40 11.93
N GLY A 59 3.05 -6.83 10.74
CA GLY A 59 3.28 -7.58 9.50
C GLY A 59 2.05 -8.37 9.04
N GLY A 60 0.84 -7.81 9.18
CA GLY A 60 -0.42 -8.48 8.86
C GLY A 60 -0.65 -8.70 7.36
N TYR A 61 -0.10 -7.86 6.50
CA TYR A 61 -0.27 -7.98 5.05
C TYR A 61 0.44 -9.20 4.47
N ASN A 62 -0.23 -9.90 3.55
CA ASN A 62 0.35 -11.08 2.89
C ASN A 62 1.63 -10.78 2.12
N ILE A 63 1.81 -9.55 1.62
CA ILE A 63 3.00 -9.15 0.88
C ILE A 63 4.27 -9.23 1.74
N TYR A 64 4.17 -9.02 3.04
CA TYR A 64 5.29 -9.11 3.97
C TYR A 64 5.85 -10.54 4.13
N ARG A 65 5.11 -11.56 3.65
CA ARG A 65 5.60 -12.95 3.58
C ARG A 65 6.45 -13.23 2.33
N GLU A 66 6.49 -12.29 1.39
CA GLU A 66 7.26 -12.46 0.16
C GLU A 66 8.76 -12.70 0.40
N PRO A 67 9.46 -11.95 1.27
CA PRO A 67 10.88 -12.20 1.54
C PRO A 67 11.14 -13.62 1.98
N GLU A 68 10.26 -14.20 2.80
CA GLU A 68 10.37 -15.60 3.25
C GLU A 68 10.21 -16.59 2.10
N ALA A 69 9.27 -16.34 1.19
CA ALA A 69 9.12 -17.16 -0.02
C ALA A 69 10.36 -17.09 -0.93
N LEU A 70 10.99 -15.91 -1.03
CA LEU A 70 12.19 -15.70 -1.85
C LEU A 70 13.46 -16.33 -1.23
N LYS A 71 13.49 -16.58 0.08
CA LYS A 71 14.59 -17.31 0.74
C LYS A 71 14.80 -18.71 0.12
N LYS A 72 13.76 -19.35 -0.44
CA LYS A 72 13.84 -20.67 -1.09
C LYS A 72 14.83 -20.71 -2.27
N VAL A 73 15.10 -19.56 -2.87
CA VAL A 73 16.05 -19.43 -3.99
C VAL A 73 17.25 -18.54 -3.65
N ALA A 74 17.40 -18.14 -2.38
CA ALA A 74 18.48 -17.26 -1.93
C ALA A 74 19.89 -17.92 -2.04
N TRP A 75 19.95 -19.27 -2.04
CA TRP A 75 21.18 -20.03 -2.28
C TRP A 75 21.75 -19.83 -3.70
N ILE A 76 20.93 -19.38 -4.66
CA ILE A 76 21.37 -19.05 -6.02
C ILE A 76 22.03 -17.66 -5.98
N PRO A 77 23.25 -17.50 -6.49
CA PRO A 77 23.93 -16.22 -6.56
C PRO A 77 23.05 -15.13 -7.21
N PHE A 78 23.05 -13.94 -6.63
CA PHE A 78 22.16 -12.84 -7.07
C PHE A 78 22.34 -12.47 -8.56
N VAL A 79 23.58 -12.56 -9.07
CA VAL A 79 23.87 -12.31 -10.50
C VAL A 79 23.11 -13.30 -11.41
N LEU A 80 23.04 -14.57 -11.02
CA LEU A 80 22.29 -15.58 -11.77
C LEU A 80 20.78 -15.34 -11.68
N ARG A 81 20.27 -15.01 -10.49
CA ARG A 81 18.85 -14.65 -10.33
C ARG A 81 18.50 -13.41 -11.18
N ARG A 82 19.40 -12.45 -11.30
CA ARG A 82 19.22 -11.26 -12.14
C ARG A 82 19.21 -11.59 -13.64
N ALA A 83 20.02 -12.55 -14.07
CA ALA A 83 19.98 -13.07 -15.45
C ALA A 83 18.66 -13.80 -15.73
N VAL A 84 18.20 -14.67 -14.81
CA VAL A 84 16.91 -15.37 -14.90
C VAL A 84 15.76 -14.38 -14.97
N ARG A 85 15.77 -13.29 -14.17
CA ARG A 85 14.79 -12.20 -14.24
C ARG A 85 14.64 -11.64 -15.65
N LYS A 86 15.78 -11.36 -16.34
CA LYS A 86 15.76 -10.82 -17.70
C LYS A 86 15.10 -11.78 -18.72
N LEU A 87 15.31 -13.08 -18.53
CA LEU A 87 14.67 -14.11 -19.36
C LEU A 87 13.18 -14.24 -19.00
N ALA A 88 12.85 -14.33 -17.73
CA ALA A 88 11.48 -14.44 -17.24
C ALA A 88 10.61 -13.25 -17.69
N ALA A 89 11.17 -12.04 -17.72
CA ALA A 89 10.46 -10.84 -18.18
C ALA A 89 10.00 -10.90 -19.65
N LYS A 90 10.61 -11.77 -20.47
CA LYS A 90 10.22 -12.00 -21.88
C LYS A 90 9.16 -13.09 -22.06
N LEU A 91 8.88 -13.85 -21.01
CA LEU A 91 7.87 -14.90 -21.06
C LEU A 91 6.46 -14.30 -21.02
N PRO A 92 5.46 -14.97 -21.59
CA PRO A 92 4.05 -14.61 -21.37
C PRO A 92 3.69 -14.75 -19.90
N ASP A 93 2.50 -14.30 -19.54
CA ASP A 93 2.01 -14.43 -18.16
C ASP A 93 1.70 -15.92 -17.85
N VAL A 94 2.69 -16.59 -17.24
CA VAL A 94 2.61 -17.97 -16.80
C VAL A 94 2.89 -18.07 -15.31
N LYS A 95 2.33 -19.09 -14.68
CA LYS A 95 2.50 -19.34 -13.24
C LYS A 95 3.99 -19.45 -12.88
N GLY A 96 4.41 -18.66 -11.89
CA GLY A 96 5.79 -18.62 -11.39
C GLY A 96 6.70 -17.58 -12.07
N ARG A 97 6.26 -16.95 -13.17
CA ARG A 97 7.02 -15.88 -13.86
C ARG A 97 7.35 -14.73 -12.91
N ASP A 98 6.35 -14.23 -12.22
CA ASP A 98 6.53 -13.09 -11.32
C ASP A 98 7.40 -13.42 -10.12
N PHE A 99 7.34 -14.64 -9.60
CA PHE A 99 8.28 -15.11 -8.59
C PHE A 99 9.74 -15.05 -9.08
N LEU A 100 10.02 -15.50 -10.30
CA LEU A 100 11.36 -15.44 -10.89
C LEU A 100 11.83 -14.00 -11.12
N ILE A 101 10.91 -13.13 -11.53
CA ILE A 101 11.19 -11.69 -11.71
C ILE A 101 11.57 -11.07 -10.36
N ARG A 102 10.74 -11.29 -9.34
CA ARG A 102 10.94 -10.70 -8.00
C ARG A 102 12.16 -11.27 -7.30
N ALA A 103 12.48 -12.56 -7.50
CA ALA A 103 13.69 -13.19 -6.96
C ALA A 103 15.00 -12.59 -7.47
N GLY A 104 14.99 -11.98 -8.66
CA GLY A 104 16.14 -11.27 -9.24
C GLY A 104 16.15 -9.76 -8.95
N MET A 105 15.33 -9.29 -7.98
CA MET A 105 15.24 -7.89 -7.57
C MET A 105 15.62 -7.75 -6.10
N LYS A 106 16.23 -6.61 -5.76
CA LYS A 106 16.34 -6.19 -4.37
C LYS A 106 14.98 -5.67 -3.86
N VAL A 107 14.80 -5.53 -2.55
CA VAL A 107 13.55 -5.02 -1.98
C VAL A 107 13.23 -3.61 -2.49
N GLU A 108 14.21 -2.75 -2.61
CA GLU A 108 14.08 -1.37 -3.09
C GLU A 108 13.63 -1.31 -4.57
N GLU A 109 13.89 -2.37 -5.35
CA GLU A 109 13.48 -2.46 -6.75
C GLU A 109 12.06 -3.03 -6.92
N ARG A 110 11.57 -3.82 -5.94
CA ARG A 110 10.32 -4.58 -6.08
C ARG A 110 9.19 -4.14 -5.16
N PHE A 111 9.48 -3.35 -4.14
CA PHE A 111 8.49 -2.87 -3.19
C PHE A 111 8.51 -1.36 -3.10
N ILE A 112 7.37 -0.75 -3.40
CA ILE A 112 7.15 0.70 -3.37
C ILE A 112 5.95 1.07 -2.49
N GLY A 113 5.56 0.17 -1.60
CA GLY A 113 4.39 0.29 -0.73
C GLY A 113 3.20 -0.55 -1.22
N ASN A 114 2.23 -0.73 -0.35
CA ASN A 114 1.00 -1.47 -0.64
C ASN A 114 0.09 -0.75 -1.66
N ALA A 115 0.30 0.54 -1.90
CA ALA A 115 -0.43 1.34 -2.89
C ALA A 115 -0.08 1.04 -4.36
N TYR A 116 0.67 -0.01 -4.65
CA TYR A 116 1.08 -0.34 -6.02
C TYR A 116 -0.12 -0.78 -6.87
N ILE A 117 -0.62 0.12 -7.71
CA ILE A 117 -1.76 -0.15 -8.63
C ILE A 117 -1.26 -0.34 -10.07
N TYR A 118 -0.41 0.57 -10.56
CA TYR A 118 0.08 0.56 -11.93
C TYR A 118 1.60 0.58 -12.00
N CYS A 119 2.19 -0.31 -12.80
CA CYS A 119 3.61 -0.22 -13.14
C CYS A 119 3.85 0.92 -14.15
N GLU A 120 5.10 1.35 -14.29
CA GLU A 120 5.47 2.47 -15.19
C GLU A 120 5.04 2.21 -16.65
N LYS A 121 5.08 0.96 -17.10
CA LYS A 121 4.64 0.57 -18.44
C LYS A 121 3.12 0.75 -18.62
N GLU A 122 2.34 0.39 -17.62
CA GLU A 122 0.87 0.54 -17.62
C GLU A 122 0.48 2.02 -17.55
N LYS A 123 1.14 2.80 -16.70
CA LYS A 123 0.96 4.26 -16.65
C LYS A 123 1.19 4.90 -18.02
N ALA A 124 2.25 4.51 -18.73
CA ALA A 124 2.55 5.02 -20.04
C ALA A 124 1.51 4.68 -21.12
N GLN A 125 0.70 3.63 -20.90
CA GLN A 125 -0.39 3.26 -21.80
C GLN A 125 -1.69 4.02 -21.52
N ILE A 126 -1.93 4.40 -20.27
CA ILE A 126 -3.15 5.07 -19.82
C ILE A 126 -3.05 6.59 -20.01
N LEU A 127 -1.88 7.15 -19.74
CA LEU A 127 -1.69 8.60 -19.73
C LEU A 127 -1.46 9.14 -21.16
N LYS A 128 -2.22 10.16 -21.55
CA LYS A 128 -2.08 10.84 -22.86
C LYS A 128 -0.72 11.50 -23.04
N ASN A 129 -0.20 12.08 -21.97
CA ASN A 129 1.09 12.78 -21.95
C ASN A 129 2.10 11.97 -21.15
N LYS A 130 3.37 12.00 -21.59
CA LYS A 130 4.44 11.46 -20.76
C LYS A 130 4.51 12.23 -19.45
N VAL A 131 4.43 11.50 -18.33
CA VAL A 131 4.75 12.08 -17.02
C VAL A 131 6.24 12.41 -17.00
N THR A 132 6.56 13.67 -16.82
CA THR A 132 7.93 14.15 -16.62
C THR A 132 8.18 14.20 -15.12
N GLY A 133 9.06 13.35 -14.63
CA GLY A 133 9.39 13.28 -13.21
C GLY A 133 10.04 11.95 -12.86
N PRO A 134 10.51 11.79 -11.62
CA PRO A 134 11.08 10.53 -11.17
C PRO A 134 10.02 9.44 -11.14
N SER A 135 10.43 8.21 -11.42
CA SER A 135 9.61 7.03 -11.16
C SER A 135 9.37 6.88 -9.64
N THR A 136 8.37 6.09 -9.25
CA THR A 136 8.11 5.83 -7.83
C THR A 136 9.32 5.22 -7.12
N GLN A 137 10.07 4.35 -7.80
CA GLN A 137 11.31 3.78 -7.28
C GLN A 137 12.40 4.85 -7.08
N GLU A 138 12.53 5.79 -8.00
CA GLU A 138 13.49 6.90 -7.87
C GLU A 138 13.10 7.86 -6.75
N TYR A 139 11.79 8.07 -6.54
CA TYR A 139 11.26 8.87 -5.44
C TYR A 139 11.56 8.24 -4.07
N LEU A 140 11.42 6.92 -3.94
CA LEU A 140 11.66 6.19 -2.69
C LEU A 140 13.14 5.86 -2.44
N ARG A 141 14.01 6.01 -3.43
CA ARG A 141 15.43 5.67 -3.29
C ARG A 141 16.11 6.37 -2.12
N PRO A 142 15.97 7.71 -1.94
CA PRO A 142 16.59 8.40 -0.81
C PRO A 142 16.16 7.83 0.54
N PHE A 143 14.89 7.49 0.69
CA PHE A 143 14.36 6.87 1.91
C PHE A 143 15.02 5.52 2.20
N TYR A 144 15.16 4.66 1.19
CA TYR A 144 15.84 3.37 1.36
C TYR A 144 17.34 3.55 1.69
N GLU A 145 18.00 4.54 1.10
CA GLU A 145 19.41 4.85 1.38
C GLU A 145 19.60 5.36 2.82
N GLU A 146 18.71 6.21 3.31
CA GLU A 146 18.69 6.70 4.69
C GLU A 146 18.45 5.56 5.67
N LEU A 147 17.44 4.74 5.41
CA LEU A 147 17.08 3.57 6.23
C LEU A 147 18.25 2.57 6.35
N GLU A 148 18.98 2.32 5.26
CA GLU A 148 20.18 1.47 5.26
C GLU A 148 21.33 2.10 6.06
N ALA A 149 21.53 3.42 5.92
CA ALA A 149 22.60 4.14 6.62
C ALA A 149 22.36 4.15 8.14
N GLU A 150 21.16 4.46 8.58
CA GLU A 150 20.79 4.52 10.00
C GLU A 150 20.90 3.16 10.68
N ASN A 151 20.50 2.11 10.00
CA ASN A 151 20.48 0.75 10.54
C ASN A 151 21.73 -0.06 10.17
N ARG A 152 22.75 0.55 9.53
CA ARG A 152 24.00 -0.11 9.12
C ARG A 152 23.76 -1.39 8.29
N GLY A 153 22.71 -1.42 7.49
CA GLY A 153 22.36 -2.59 6.68
C GLY A 153 21.85 -3.81 7.46
N SER A 154 21.45 -3.66 8.72
CA SER A 154 21.01 -4.78 9.57
C SER A 154 19.54 -5.18 9.35
N LEU A 155 18.73 -4.32 8.71
CA LEU A 155 17.31 -4.58 8.49
C LEU A 155 17.07 -5.69 7.47
N GLN A 156 16.13 -6.56 7.79
CA GLN A 156 15.61 -7.56 6.87
C GLN A 156 14.66 -6.91 5.85
N ASP A 157 14.44 -7.59 4.72
CA ASP A 157 13.56 -7.09 3.66
C ASP A 157 12.14 -6.77 4.17
N MET A 158 11.59 -7.58 5.09
CA MET A 158 10.29 -7.33 5.68
C MET A 158 10.25 -6.03 6.47
N GLU A 159 11.26 -5.77 7.29
CA GLU A 159 11.35 -4.55 8.11
C GLU A 159 11.46 -3.29 7.23
N LYS A 160 12.19 -3.39 6.10
CA LYS A 160 12.24 -2.32 5.11
C LYS A 160 10.88 -2.08 4.45
N MET A 161 10.14 -3.14 4.13
CA MET A 161 8.79 -3.03 3.57
C MET A 161 7.83 -2.37 4.56
N GLN A 162 7.85 -2.78 5.82
CA GLN A 162 7.05 -2.15 6.89
C GLN A 162 7.42 -0.67 7.07
N SER A 163 8.72 -0.34 7.03
CA SER A 163 9.18 1.05 7.14
C SER A 163 8.65 1.92 5.99
N VAL A 164 8.61 1.41 4.76
CA VAL A 164 8.00 2.13 3.63
C VAL A 164 6.51 2.35 3.86
N ASP A 165 5.78 1.32 4.28
CA ASP A 165 4.34 1.45 4.50
C ASP A 165 4.01 2.38 5.68
N LEU A 166 4.77 2.31 6.77
CA LEU A 166 4.61 3.22 7.92
C LEU A 166 4.84 4.69 7.57
N ASN A 167 5.75 4.99 6.61
CA ASN A 167 6.09 6.37 6.28
C ASN A 167 5.33 6.93 5.08
N TYR A 168 4.78 6.08 4.21
CA TYR A 168 4.10 6.54 2.98
C TYR A 168 2.67 6.02 2.85
N TRP A 169 2.46 4.71 2.93
CA TRP A 169 1.14 4.11 2.77
C TRP A 169 0.20 4.45 3.92
N LEU A 170 0.64 4.25 5.14
CA LEU A 170 -0.16 4.49 6.33
C LEU A 170 -0.61 5.96 6.44
N PRO A 171 0.29 6.98 6.40
CA PRO A 171 -0.14 8.37 6.48
C PRO A 171 -0.85 8.85 5.21
N GLY A 172 -0.41 8.43 4.03
CA GLY A 172 -0.89 8.96 2.76
C GLY A 172 -2.21 8.36 2.27
N ASP A 173 -2.61 7.20 2.78
CA ASP A 173 -3.86 6.54 2.40
C ASP A 173 -4.68 6.14 3.62
N ILE A 174 -4.17 5.25 4.47
CA ILE A 174 -4.95 4.62 5.54
C ILE A 174 -5.46 5.64 6.56
N LEU A 175 -4.57 6.46 7.13
CA LEU A 175 -4.95 7.45 8.12
C LEU A 175 -5.70 8.62 7.50
N GLN A 176 -5.32 9.05 6.30
CA GLN A 176 -5.99 10.12 5.60
C GLN A 176 -7.46 9.78 5.33
N LYS A 177 -7.74 8.59 4.78
CA LYS A 177 -9.14 8.20 4.53
C LYS A 177 -9.91 7.95 5.82
N ALA A 178 -9.28 7.39 6.86
CA ALA A 178 -9.91 7.18 8.15
C ALA A 178 -10.34 8.51 8.78
N ASP A 179 -9.44 9.49 8.79
CA ASP A 179 -9.71 10.85 9.30
C ASP A 179 -10.80 11.54 8.47
N LYS A 180 -10.63 11.63 7.16
CA LYS A 180 -11.56 12.35 6.27
C LYS A 180 -12.97 11.77 6.31
N MET A 181 -13.09 10.44 6.29
CA MET A 181 -14.41 9.79 6.28
C MET A 181 -15.10 9.85 7.64
N SER A 182 -14.36 9.81 8.73
CA SER A 182 -14.93 9.95 10.07
C SER A 182 -15.30 11.41 10.34
N MET A 183 -14.46 12.36 9.98
CA MET A 183 -14.72 13.80 10.15
C MET A 183 -15.88 14.30 9.28
N ALA A 184 -16.16 13.66 8.14
CA ALA A 184 -17.38 13.92 7.34
C ALA A 184 -18.65 13.75 8.16
N HIS A 185 -18.61 12.98 9.25
CA HIS A 185 -19.73 12.73 10.16
C HIS A 185 -19.48 13.23 11.58
N SER A 186 -18.46 14.09 11.81
CA SER A 186 -18.08 14.60 13.13
C SER A 186 -17.82 13.49 14.16
N LEU A 187 -17.18 12.40 13.70
CA LEU A 187 -16.77 11.28 14.52
C LEU A 187 -15.25 11.33 14.72
N GLU A 188 -14.79 11.32 15.96
CA GLU A 188 -13.36 11.23 16.28
C GLU A 188 -12.89 9.77 16.25
N VAL A 189 -11.90 9.45 15.43
CA VAL A 189 -11.26 8.14 15.39
C VAL A 189 -9.90 8.21 16.05
N ARG A 190 -9.65 7.31 17.01
CA ARG A 190 -8.35 7.14 17.66
C ARG A 190 -7.72 5.82 17.24
N VAL A 191 -6.42 5.82 17.05
CA VAL A 191 -5.63 4.69 16.52
C VAL A 191 -4.60 4.24 17.55
N PRO A 192 -4.99 3.46 18.57
CA PRO A 192 -4.15 3.16 19.73
C PRO A 192 -2.89 2.37 19.40
N PHE A 193 -2.80 1.73 18.25
CA PHE A 193 -1.57 1.06 17.83
C PHE A 193 -0.45 2.01 17.40
N LEU A 194 -0.79 3.26 17.13
CA LEU A 194 0.16 4.29 16.69
C LEU A 194 0.47 5.33 17.78
N ASP A 195 -0.03 5.13 18.99
CA ASP A 195 0.12 6.03 20.13
C ASP A 195 1.48 5.81 20.85
#